data_5a9696be03fe65f750691f6b7a39699f
#
_entry.id   5a9696be03fe65f750691f6b7a39699f
#
_cell.length_a   1.000
_cell.length_b   1.000
_cell.length_c   1.000
_cell.angle_alpha   90.00
_cell.angle_beta   90.00
_cell.angle_gamma   90.00
#
_symmetry.space_group_name_H-M   'P 1'
#
loop_
_entity.id
_entity.type
_entity.pdbx_description
1 polymer ?
#
loop_
_entity_poly.entity_id
_entity_poly.type
_entity_poly.pdbx_seq_one_letter_code
_entity_poly.pdbx_strand_id
1 'polypeptide(L)'
;MNITEHLQKDYWKRRINPDMPYQNYPFLNVSDYKGTADTNHRLLTQDDFLNEIYSSAHDVNSRYMSQRPIYEPTGEKDENGKEKWKIARYDDVEVVPLGLQNRFAESKASFFAADGFGVANETEDTERFNTMMSHKDSTGLDVAFLQAIISCFKTGDGGIYLYQTPTGIEYKVYSYLDGYTIFSEMDENRKPVYYVKYVFKGRTAVDIFSTEAVETWIHISDEEQRSFLDKIKGWIKGDTRPRSDDGYVRVSRTENQAGNDMTQFIYFRVNDIPSGPAEQSICALERALSYVAEEVKNSAFPILFVKSEKIVNLPPSRMNGKVLGVKGTSETVKNSDAKFLAGPDASNISEINIKALTDNILRSTLSVFIDPDILKSGADSSTTIKIMYAPEIQWCQNMWVQIFPSVKMLMELFKRLVGKFEGDPIGYGQMRLSVWQKIWIPQNEAERVKIEIDQVMAKVKSRKAAMQDIGNSYKGDYEQIQEEWEEELRIKAEIPAEVKAKYGDTSEGEGERKDGEEILRVDNRLPGKTVTQ
;
A
#
# COMPACT_ATOMS: atom_id res chain seq x y z
N MET A 1 10.48 27.45 -24.50
CA MET A 1 10.31 26.17 -23.80
C MET A 1 8.86 25.74 -23.93
N ASN A 2 8.61 24.59 -24.51
CA ASN A 2 7.26 24.02 -24.64
C ASN A 2 7.02 23.00 -23.55
N ILE A 3 6.31 23.37 -22.49
CA ILE A 3 6.09 22.51 -21.32
C ILE A 3 5.23 21.30 -21.69
N THR A 4 4.28 21.46 -22.61
CA THR A 4 3.36 20.38 -23.03
C THR A 4 4.11 19.21 -23.68
N GLU A 5 5.22 19.46 -24.37
CA GLU A 5 6.05 18.39 -24.97
C GLU A 5 6.67 17.47 -23.92
N HIS A 6 6.96 18.00 -22.73
CA HIS A 6 7.54 17.24 -21.64
C HIS A 6 6.50 16.46 -20.82
N LEU A 7 5.20 16.76 -20.97
CA LEU A 7 4.10 16.10 -20.28
C LEU A 7 3.58 14.90 -21.09
N GLN A 8 4.48 14.04 -21.55
CA GLN A 8 4.10 12.84 -22.30
C GLN A 8 3.69 11.70 -21.38
N LYS A 9 2.64 10.96 -21.78
CA LYS A 9 2.22 9.76 -21.03
C LYS A 9 3.35 8.75 -20.95
N ASP A 10 3.66 8.32 -19.75
CA ASP A 10 4.56 7.21 -19.49
C ASP A 10 3.79 5.90 -19.40
N TYR A 11 4.44 4.78 -19.68
CA TYR A 11 3.82 3.47 -19.70
C TYR A 11 4.62 2.49 -18.85
N TRP A 12 3.88 1.58 -18.20
CA TRP A 12 4.47 0.51 -17.42
C TRP A 12 4.77 -0.72 -18.28
N LYS A 13 5.68 -1.56 -17.82
CA LYS A 13 6.16 -2.72 -18.59
C LYS A 13 5.10 -3.80 -18.77
N ARG A 14 4.15 -3.92 -17.87
CA ARG A 14 3.05 -4.88 -17.99
C ARG A 14 2.20 -4.51 -19.22
N ARG A 15 2.04 -5.47 -20.11
CA ARG A 15 1.30 -5.30 -21.35
C ARG A 15 0.01 -6.09 -21.29
N ILE A 16 -1.04 -5.53 -21.84
CA ILE A 16 -2.35 -6.15 -21.91
C ILE A 16 -2.64 -6.49 -23.37
N ASN A 17 -3.00 -7.77 -23.65
CA ASN A 17 -3.32 -8.21 -24.99
C ASN A 17 -4.63 -7.56 -25.47
N PRO A 18 -4.63 -6.78 -26.55
CA PRO A 18 -5.80 -6.10 -27.07
C PRO A 18 -6.84 -7.04 -27.68
N ASP A 19 -6.42 -8.23 -28.12
CA ASP A 19 -7.29 -9.21 -28.75
C ASP A 19 -8.14 -9.99 -27.73
N MET A 20 -7.84 -9.85 -26.44
CA MET A 20 -8.66 -10.41 -25.38
C MET A 20 -9.95 -9.61 -25.21
N PRO A 21 -11.10 -10.30 -25.02
CA PRO A 21 -12.34 -9.62 -24.70
C PRO A 21 -12.20 -8.69 -23.50
N TYR A 22 -12.81 -7.52 -23.55
CA TYR A 22 -12.82 -6.52 -22.47
C TYR A 22 -13.12 -7.13 -21.09
N GLN A 23 -13.97 -8.12 -21.04
CA GLN A 23 -14.33 -8.86 -19.82
C GLN A 23 -13.17 -9.54 -19.10
N ASN A 24 -12.05 -9.77 -19.80
CA ASN A 24 -10.86 -10.37 -19.20
C ASN A 24 -9.86 -9.33 -18.67
N TYR A 25 -10.13 -8.06 -18.92
CA TYR A 25 -9.32 -6.93 -18.45
C TYR A 25 -10.22 -5.83 -17.89
N PRO A 26 -10.80 -6.06 -16.70
CA PRO A 26 -11.88 -5.23 -16.15
C PRO A 26 -11.48 -3.78 -15.90
N PHE A 27 -10.20 -3.51 -15.67
CA PHE A 27 -9.70 -2.17 -15.33
C PHE A 27 -9.28 -1.35 -16.55
N LEU A 28 -9.51 -1.87 -17.76
CA LEU A 28 -9.13 -1.18 -18.97
C LEU A 28 -10.15 -0.12 -19.37
N ASN A 29 -9.66 1.09 -19.61
CA ASN A 29 -10.42 2.09 -20.31
C ASN A 29 -10.33 1.85 -21.83
N VAL A 30 -11.37 1.24 -22.41
CA VAL A 30 -11.42 0.88 -23.84
C VAL A 30 -11.30 2.10 -24.76
N SER A 31 -11.70 3.29 -24.28
CA SER A 31 -11.62 4.52 -25.08
C SER A 31 -10.19 4.95 -25.40
N ASP A 32 -9.22 4.56 -24.56
CA ASP A 32 -7.81 4.89 -24.74
C ASP A 32 -7.06 3.88 -25.62
N TYR A 33 -7.77 2.82 -26.06
CA TYR A 33 -7.21 1.83 -26.96
C TYR A 33 -7.03 2.38 -28.37
N LYS A 34 -5.92 3.04 -28.61
CA LYS A 34 -5.36 3.29 -29.93
C LYS A 34 -4.12 2.42 -30.05
N GLY A 35 -4.33 1.15 -30.41
CA GLY A 35 -3.22 0.25 -30.71
C GLY A 35 -2.26 0.88 -31.70
N THR A 36 -0.99 0.97 -31.36
CA THR A 36 0.06 1.16 -32.36
C THR A 36 0.12 -0.11 -33.18
N ALA A 37 0.09 0.00 -34.50
CA ALA A 37 -0.06 -1.09 -35.46
C ALA A 37 0.98 -2.23 -35.33
N ASP A 38 2.03 -2.05 -34.54
CA ASP A 38 3.16 -2.98 -34.45
C ASP A 38 3.17 -3.88 -33.22
N THR A 39 2.28 -3.71 -32.24
CA THR A 39 2.25 -4.58 -31.05
C THR A 39 0.81 -4.95 -30.70
N ASN A 40 0.51 -6.23 -30.72
CA ASN A 40 -0.77 -6.78 -30.26
C ASN A 40 -0.99 -6.61 -28.74
N HIS A 41 -0.39 -5.59 -28.11
CA HIS A 41 -0.45 -5.40 -26.66
C HIS A 41 -0.57 -3.91 -26.33
N ARG A 42 -1.53 -3.58 -25.48
CA ARG A 42 -1.64 -2.26 -24.85
C ARG A 42 -0.69 -2.18 -23.65
N LEU A 43 -0.07 -1.02 -23.45
CA LEU A 43 0.70 -0.73 -22.24
C LEU A 43 -0.21 -0.11 -21.18
N LEU A 44 0.04 -0.44 -19.91
CA LEU A 44 -0.69 0.11 -18.78
C LEU A 44 -0.34 1.59 -18.54
N THR A 45 -1.31 2.32 -18.04
CA THR A 45 -1.19 3.69 -17.54
C THR A 45 -1.44 3.74 -16.04
N GLN A 46 -1.19 4.87 -15.41
CA GLN A 46 -1.54 5.07 -13.98
C GLN A 46 -3.04 5.02 -13.73
N ASP A 47 -3.87 5.44 -14.69
CA ASP A 47 -5.33 5.31 -14.59
C ASP A 47 -5.77 3.85 -14.51
N ASP A 48 -5.07 2.94 -15.21
CA ASP A 48 -5.36 1.51 -15.13
C ASP A 48 -5.05 0.97 -13.72
N PHE A 49 -3.90 1.35 -13.13
CA PHE A 49 -3.58 0.99 -11.75
C PHE A 49 -4.57 1.57 -10.74
N LEU A 50 -4.99 2.83 -10.95
CA LEU A 50 -5.99 3.45 -10.09
C LEU A 50 -7.32 2.69 -10.13
N ASN A 51 -7.75 2.27 -11.33
CA ASN A 51 -8.95 1.45 -11.50
C ASN A 51 -8.83 0.07 -10.84
N GLU A 52 -7.63 -0.53 -10.81
CA GLU A 52 -7.39 -1.77 -10.06
C GLU A 52 -7.53 -1.59 -8.53
N ILE A 53 -7.17 -0.42 -8.00
CA ILE A 53 -7.22 -0.13 -6.56
C ILE A 53 -8.66 0.10 -6.08
N TYR A 54 -9.50 0.73 -6.90
CA TYR A 54 -10.88 1.04 -6.52
C TYR A 54 -11.84 -0.08 -6.94
N SER A 55 -12.33 -0.83 -5.96
CA SER A 55 -13.26 -1.93 -6.19
C SER A 55 -14.53 -1.52 -6.96
N SER A 56 -14.94 -0.25 -6.85
CA SER A 56 -16.07 0.30 -7.63
C SER A 56 -15.83 0.35 -9.14
N ALA A 57 -14.56 0.36 -9.57
CA ALA A 57 -14.17 0.35 -10.98
C ALA A 57 -13.98 -1.06 -11.54
N HIS A 58 -14.08 -2.11 -10.72
CA HIS A 58 -13.91 -3.50 -11.14
C HIS A 58 -15.02 -3.95 -12.10
N ASP A 59 -14.68 -4.87 -12.99
CA ASP A 59 -15.57 -5.38 -14.04
C ASP A 59 -16.87 -5.98 -13.50
N VAL A 60 -16.85 -6.60 -12.33
CA VAL A 60 -18.06 -7.13 -11.68
C VAL A 60 -19.11 -6.06 -11.41
N ASN A 61 -18.70 -4.79 -11.26
CA ASN A 61 -19.60 -3.63 -11.12
C ASN A 61 -20.06 -3.04 -12.46
N SER A 62 -19.52 -3.54 -13.59
CA SER A 62 -19.95 -3.07 -14.90
C SER A 62 -21.43 -3.40 -15.12
N ARG A 63 -22.13 -2.56 -15.87
CA ARG A 63 -23.54 -2.82 -16.21
C ARG A 63 -23.76 -4.21 -16.82
N TYR A 64 -22.78 -4.72 -17.54
CA TYR A 64 -22.84 -6.02 -18.19
C TYR A 64 -22.85 -7.19 -17.18
N MET A 65 -22.11 -7.06 -16.08
CA MET A 65 -22.01 -8.10 -15.05
C MET A 65 -23.04 -7.91 -13.94
N SER A 66 -23.35 -6.65 -13.57
CA SER A 66 -24.25 -6.33 -12.47
C SER A 66 -25.73 -6.28 -12.86
N GLN A 67 -26.05 -6.36 -14.14
CA GLN A 67 -27.42 -6.31 -14.63
C GLN A 67 -27.70 -7.42 -15.63
N ARG A 68 -28.81 -8.15 -15.40
CA ARG A 68 -29.29 -9.19 -16.32
C ARG A 68 -30.48 -8.67 -17.11
N PRO A 69 -30.44 -8.70 -18.46
CA PRO A 69 -31.59 -8.34 -19.26
C PRO A 69 -32.70 -9.36 -19.12
N ILE A 70 -33.91 -8.92 -18.87
CA ILE A 70 -35.12 -9.73 -18.92
C ILE A 70 -35.82 -9.45 -20.24
N TYR A 71 -36.05 -10.50 -20.98
CA TYR A 71 -36.68 -10.44 -22.28
C TYR A 71 -38.20 -10.69 -22.18
N GLU A 72 -38.96 -9.99 -22.97
CA GLU A 72 -40.38 -10.23 -23.21
C GLU A 72 -40.67 -10.42 -24.71
N PRO A 73 -41.65 -11.25 -25.08
CA PRO A 73 -42.02 -11.42 -26.47
C PRO A 73 -42.63 -10.10 -27.01
N THR A 74 -42.27 -9.73 -28.22
CA THR A 74 -42.82 -8.55 -28.90
C THR A 74 -44.21 -8.80 -29.53
N GLY A 75 -44.63 -10.05 -29.61
CA GLY A 75 -45.80 -10.45 -30.37
C GLY A 75 -45.57 -10.52 -31.90
N GLU A 76 -44.40 -10.16 -32.35
CA GLU A 76 -43.99 -10.27 -33.76
C GLU A 76 -43.22 -11.55 -34.00
N LYS A 77 -43.29 -12.08 -35.22
CA LYS A 77 -42.51 -13.24 -35.64
C LYS A 77 -41.42 -12.82 -36.64
N ASP A 78 -40.29 -13.50 -36.59
CA ASP A 78 -39.23 -13.35 -37.58
C ASP A 78 -39.60 -14.03 -38.91
N GLU A 79 -38.72 -13.92 -39.92
CA GLU A 79 -38.90 -14.51 -41.23
C GLU A 79 -39.02 -16.07 -41.19
N ASN A 80 -38.57 -16.68 -40.11
CA ASN A 80 -38.62 -18.12 -39.85
C ASN A 80 -39.83 -18.53 -38.96
N GLY A 81 -40.72 -17.58 -38.64
CA GLY A 81 -41.92 -17.82 -37.83
C GLY A 81 -41.63 -17.90 -36.32
N LYS A 82 -40.41 -17.60 -35.86
CA LYS A 82 -40.05 -17.55 -34.43
C LYS A 82 -40.42 -16.22 -33.83
N GLU A 83 -40.87 -16.23 -32.59
CA GLU A 83 -41.25 -15.03 -31.85
C GLU A 83 -40.03 -14.13 -31.58
N LYS A 84 -40.16 -12.85 -31.91
CA LYS A 84 -39.13 -11.84 -31.60
C LYS A 84 -39.21 -11.43 -30.14
N TRP A 85 -38.05 -11.23 -29.52
CA TRP A 85 -37.92 -10.85 -28.14
C TRP A 85 -37.27 -9.48 -28.04
N LYS A 86 -37.74 -8.65 -27.09
CA LYS A 86 -37.11 -7.38 -26.73
C LYS A 86 -36.73 -7.37 -25.25
N ILE A 87 -35.79 -6.56 -24.87
CA ILE A 87 -35.44 -6.35 -23.47
C ILE A 87 -36.56 -5.54 -22.82
N ALA A 88 -37.24 -6.14 -21.84
CA ALA A 88 -38.30 -5.50 -21.07
C ALA A 88 -37.73 -4.60 -19.97
N ARG A 89 -36.74 -5.12 -19.25
CA ARG A 89 -36.06 -4.45 -18.16
C ARG A 89 -34.73 -5.12 -17.87
N TYR A 90 -33.94 -4.49 -17.00
CA TYR A 90 -32.77 -5.11 -16.39
C TYR A 90 -33.06 -5.40 -14.93
N ASP A 91 -32.73 -6.59 -14.47
CA ASP A 91 -32.70 -6.95 -13.05
C ASP A 91 -31.27 -6.88 -12.54
N ASP A 92 -31.09 -6.31 -11.33
CA ASP A 92 -29.80 -6.23 -10.69
C ASP A 92 -29.36 -7.61 -10.19
N VAL A 93 -28.13 -7.98 -10.51
CA VAL A 93 -27.46 -9.19 -10.08
C VAL A 93 -26.61 -8.87 -8.86
N GLU A 94 -26.54 -9.82 -7.91
CA GLU A 94 -25.64 -9.66 -6.75
C GLU A 94 -24.19 -9.72 -7.20
N VAL A 95 -23.41 -8.72 -6.86
CA VAL A 95 -21.98 -8.62 -7.18
C VAL A 95 -21.14 -8.44 -5.92
N VAL A 96 -19.98 -9.09 -5.91
CA VAL A 96 -19.05 -9.07 -4.77
C VAL A 96 -17.70 -8.53 -5.24
N PRO A 97 -17.53 -7.20 -5.28
CA PRO A 97 -16.24 -6.60 -5.56
C PRO A 97 -15.32 -6.75 -4.35
N LEU A 98 -14.07 -7.12 -4.58
CA LEU A 98 -13.06 -7.28 -3.54
C LEU A 98 -12.04 -6.13 -3.58
N GLY A 99 -11.73 -5.56 -2.43
CA GLY A 99 -10.68 -4.55 -2.32
C GLY A 99 -9.28 -5.16 -2.09
N LEU A 100 -8.99 -6.32 -2.69
CA LEU A 100 -7.74 -7.04 -2.45
C LEU A 100 -6.52 -6.28 -2.96
N GLN A 101 -6.63 -5.62 -4.13
CA GLN A 101 -5.54 -4.87 -4.72
C GLN A 101 -5.08 -3.73 -3.80
N ASN A 102 -6.03 -2.94 -3.28
CA ASN A 102 -5.73 -1.89 -2.31
C ASN A 102 -5.10 -2.47 -1.03
N ARG A 103 -5.66 -3.56 -0.54
CA ARG A 103 -5.17 -4.24 0.66
C ARG A 103 -3.77 -4.80 0.49
N PHE A 104 -3.44 -5.38 -0.67
CA PHE A 104 -2.08 -5.81 -0.99
C PHE A 104 -1.13 -4.62 -1.03
N ALA A 105 -1.50 -3.52 -1.68
CA ALA A 105 -0.65 -2.34 -1.75
C ALA A 105 -0.33 -1.78 -0.37
N GLU A 106 -1.32 -1.64 0.51
CA GLU A 106 -1.15 -1.12 1.88
C GLU A 106 -0.36 -2.08 2.77
N SER A 107 -0.70 -3.37 2.75
CA SER A 107 0.00 -4.38 3.54
C SER A 107 1.46 -4.49 3.13
N LYS A 108 1.75 -4.56 1.83
CA LYS A 108 3.11 -4.61 1.30
C LYS A 108 3.90 -3.33 1.60
N ALA A 109 3.28 -2.15 1.51
CA ALA A 109 3.94 -0.89 1.86
C ALA A 109 4.28 -0.84 3.35
N SER A 110 3.37 -1.28 4.22
CA SER A 110 3.62 -1.36 5.66
C SER A 110 4.76 -2.33 5.97
N PHE A 111 4.75 -3.51 5.35
CA PHE A 111 5.81 -4.51 5.54
C PHE A 111 7.18 -4.02 5.04
N PHE A 112 7.18 -3.26 3.94
CA PHE A 112 8.37 -2.75 3.28
C PHE A 112 8.98 -1.52 3.97
N ALA A 113 8.16 -0.59 4.49
CA ALA A 113 8.57 0.76 4.83
C ALA A 113 8.05 1.29 6.19
N ALA A 114 7.27 0.52 6.98
CA ALA A 114 6.74 1.02 8.25
C ALA A 114 7.83 1.41 9.26
N ASP A 115 8.93 0.64 9.31
CA ASP A 115 10.09 0.94 10.15
C ASP A 115 11.11 1.88 9.46
N GLY A 116 10.72 2.49 8.32
CA GLY A 116 11.59 3.32 7.51
C GLY A 116 12.73 2.52 6.87
N PHE A 117 13.91 3.09 6.86
CA PHE A 117 15.13 2.45 6.37
C PHE A 117 16.29 2.68 7.34
N GLY A 118 17.22 1.71 7.37
CA GLY A 118 18.40 1.80 8.20
C GLY A 118 19.46 2.70 7.57
N VAL A 119 20.18 3.45 8.42
CA VAL A 119 21.31 4.30 8.01
C VAL A 119 22.46 4.05 8.97
N ALA A 120 23.66 3.81 8.46
CA ALA A 120 24.87 3.78 9.26
C ALA A 120 25.90 4.77 8.73
N ASN A 121 26.72 5.25 9.64
CA ASN A 121 27.87 6.07 9.34
C ASN A 121 29.08 5.18 9.10
N GLU A 122 29.70 5.31 7.92
CA GLU A 122 30.95 4.64 7.57
C GLU A 122 32.19 5.47 7.94
N THR A 123 31.97 6.70 8.41
CA THR A 123 33.03 7.60 8.90
C THR A 123 33.01 7.63 10.43
N GLU A 124 34.14 8.04 11.05
CA GLU A 124 34.26 8.14 12.51
C GLU A 124 33.51 9.34 13.12
N ASP A 125 32.86 10.18 12.29
CA ASP A 125 32.18 11.39 12.73
C ASP A 125 30.80 11.07 13.32
N THR A 126 30.80 10.73 14.59
CA THR A 126 29.58 10.33 15.33
C THR A 126 28.70 11.54 15.67
N GLU A 127 29.28 12.73 15.91
CA GLU A 127 28.52 13.91 16.31
C GLU A 127 27.63 14.44 15.18
N ARG A 128 28.20 14.64 13.99
CA ARG A 128 27.41 15.04 12.81
C ARG A 128 26.36 13.99 12.43
N PHE A 129 26.71 12.72 12.56
CA PHE A 129 25.76 11.64 12.29
C PHE A 129 24.57 11.69 13.24
N ASN A 130 24.80 11.83 14.54
CA ASN A 130 23.72 11.92 15.53
C ASN A 130 22.84 13.17 15.30
N THR A 131 23.43 14.32 14.98
CA THR A 131 22.69 15.53 14.61
C THR A 131 21.82 15.30 13.38
N MET A 132 22.38 14.67 12.33
CA MET A 132 21.62 14.32 11.13
C MET A 132 20.46 13.38 11.44
N MET A 133 20.67 12.37 12.29
CA MET A 133 19.60 11.44 12.67
C MET A 133 18.51 12.15 13.49
N SER A 134 18.87 13.08 14.37
CA SER A 134 17.89 13.92 15.08
C SER A 134 17.05 14.76 14.12
N HIS A 135 17.67 15.33 13.08
CA HIS A 135 16.94 16.03 12.03
C HIS A 135 16.05 15.08 11.21
N LYS A 136 16.50 13.85 10.92
CA LYS A 136 15.71 12.82 10.23
C LYS A 136 14.42 12.51 10.99
N ASP A 137 14.54 12.32 12.31
CA ASP A 137 13.41 12.04 13.18
C ASP A 137 12.46 13.24 13.30
N SER A 138 13.01 14.44 13.51
CA SER A 138 12.20 15.68 13.63
C SER A 138 11.49 16.06 12.32
N THR A 139 12.12 15.81 11.18
CA THR A 139 11.50 16.00 9.85
C THR A 139 10.41 14.95 9.57
N GLY A 140 10.48 13.76 10.18
CA GLY A 140 9.58 12.66 9.88
C GLY A 140 9.87 12.03 8.51
N LEU A 141 11.15 11.91 8.13
CA LEU A 141 11.55 11.41 6.81
C LEU A 141 11.09 9.98 6.53
N ASP A 142 11.00 9.15 7.59
CA ASP A 142 10.49 7.77 7.45
C ASP A 142 8.99 7.75 7.12
N VAL A 143 8.22 8.72 7.65
CA VAL A 143 6.79 8.89 7.29
C VAL A 143 6.65 9.33 5.83
N ALA A 144 7.47 10.29 5.38
CA ALA A 144 7.49 10.70 3.98
C ALA A 144 7.83 9.54 3.05
N PHE A 145 8.80 8.71 3.44
CA PHE A 145 9.18 7.52 2.70
C PHE A 145 8.02 6.52 2.62
N LEU A 146 7.36 6.18 3.74
CA LEU A 146 6.21 5.29 3.74
C LEU A 146 5.08 5.81 2.84
N GLN A 147 4.76 7.11 2.89
CA GLN A 147 3.74 7.73 2.04
C GLN A 147 4.10 7.61 0.54
N ALA A 148 5.35 7.86 0.18
CA ALA A 148 5.81 7.69 -1.20
C ALA A 148 5.75 6.23 -1.66
N ILE A 149 6.09 5.28 -0.80
CA ILE A 149 6.00 3.84 -1.10
C ILE A 149 4.55 3.38 -1.25
N ILE A 150 3.62 3.87 -0.40
CA ILE A 150 2.18 3.61 -0.56
C ILE A 150 1.71 4.09 -1.94
N SER A 151 2.12 5.29 -2.35
CA SER A 151 1.82 5.80 -3.70
C SER A 151 2.37 4.88 -4.79
N CYS A 152 3.66 4.51 -4.69
CA CYS A 152 4.30 3.60 -5.65
C CYS A 152 3.56 2.26 -5.78
N PHE A 153 3.11 1.68 -4.66
CA PHE A 153 2.46 0.37 -4.67
C PHE A 153 0.98 0.44 -5.08
N LYS A 154 0.37 1.63 -5.04
CA LYS A 154 -0.99 1.84 -5.54
C LYS A 154 -1.03 2.28 -7.00
N THR A 155 -0.12 3.14 -7.42
CA THR A 155 -0.20 3.82 -8.73
C THR A 155 1.08 3.77 -9.56
N GLY A 156 2.06 2.97 -9.12
CA GLY A 156 3.31 2.71 -9.86
C GLY A 156 4.43 3.69 -9.54
N ASP A 157 4.13 4.91 -9.06
CA ASP A 157 5.14 5.89 -8.70
C ASP A 157 4.75 6.79 -7.53
N GLY A 158 5.74 7.58 -7.08
CA GLY A 158 5.59 8.61 -6.07
C GLY A 158 6.85 9.47 -6.00
N GLY A 159 6.77 10.62 -5.37
CA GLY A 159 7.93 11.51 -5.25
C GLY A 159 7.98 12.22 -3.91
N ILE A 160 9.20 12.52 -3.45
CA ILE A 160 9.46 13.32 -2.25
C ILE A 160 10.25 14.55 -2.66
N TYR A 161 9.72 15.72 -2.36
CA TYR A 161 10.41 16.98 -2.44
C TYR A 161 10.88 17.40 -1.05
N LEU A 162 12.18 17.60 -0.88
CA LEU A 162 12.78 18.10 0.35
C LEU A 162 13.24 19.54 0.15
N TYR A 163 12.98 20.40 1.14
CA TYR A 163 13.40 21.78 1.10
C TYR A 163 13.72 22.30 2.50
N GLN A 164 14.62 23.27 2.57
CA GLN A 164 15.02 23.92 3.80
C GLN A 164 14.13 25.15 4.03
N THR A 165 13.62 25.27 5.25
CA THR A 165 12.96 26.46 5.79
C THR A 165 13.83 27.11 6.87
N PRO A 166 13.50 28.31 7.34
CA PRO A 166 14.21 28.92 8.47
C PRO A 166 14.12 28.08 9.77
N THR A 167 13.15 27.21 9.89
CA THR A 167 12.86 26.40 11.09
C THR A 167 13.41 24.98 11.02
N GLY A 168 13.81 24.50 9.83
CA GLY A 168 14.31 23.15 9.65
C GLY A 168 14.17 22.66 8.20
N ILE A 169 14.21 21.35 8.04
CA ILE A 169 14.00 20.68 6.76
C ILE A 169 12.56 20.17 6.74
N GLU A 170 11.86 20.45 5.65
CA GLU A 170 10.49 20.03 5.43
C GLU A 170 10.38 19.18 4.16
N TYR A 171 9.29 18.44 4.04
CA TYR A 171 9.01 17.64 2.87
C TYR A 171 7.61 17.84 2.32
N LYS A 172 7.45 17.51 1.06
CA LYS A 172 6.17 17.35 0.40
C LYS A 172 6.18 16.06 -0.41
N VAL A 173 5.19 15.20 -0.21
CA VAL A 173 5.01 13.98 -1.00
C VAL A 173 4.09 14.29 -2.17
N TYR A 174 4.46 13.79 -3.34
CA TYR A 174 3.66 13.88 -4.56
C TYR A 174 3.18 12.49 -4.95
N SER A 175 1.87 12.34 -5.02
CA SER A 175 1.19 11.08 -5.30
C SER A 175 0.14 11.25 -6.39
N TYR A 176 0.02 10.28 -7.26
CA TYR A 176 -1.07 10.25 -8.24
C TYR A 176 -2.44 10.20 -7.59
N LEU A 177 -2.55 9.58 -6.39
CA LEU A 177 -3.78 9.55 -5.58
C LEU A 177 -4.24 10.97 -5.17
N ASP A 178 -3.29 11.89 -5.01
CA ASP A 178 -3.56 13.29 -4.65
C ASP A 178 -3.69 14.19 -5.89
N GLY A 179 -3.74 13.61 -7.08
CA GLY A 179 -3.91 14.31 -8.35
C GLY A 179 -2.60 14.84 -8.95
N TYR A 180 -1.44 14.37 -8.51
CA TYR A 180 -0.13 14.73 -9.06
C TYR A 180 0.34 13.67 -10.06
N THR A 181 0.63 14.08 -11.28
CA THR A 181 1.25 13.22 -12.31
C THR A 181 2.71 13.60 -12.48
N ILE A 182 3.62 12.65 -12.31
CA ILE A 182 5.07 12.87 -12.39
C ILE A 182 5.59 12.41 -13.75
N PHE A 183 6.36 13.26 -14.42
CA PHE A 183 7.07 12.95 -15.66
C PHE A 183 8.56 13.12 -15.40
N SER A 184 9.37 12.17 -15.85
CA SER A 184 10.82 12.14 -15.65
C SER A 184 11.52 12.19 -16.97
N GLU A 185 12.42 13.13 -17.16
CA GLU A 185 13.27 13.29 -18.32
C GLU A 185 14.72 13.53 -17.94
N MET A 186 15.60 13.48 -18.91
CA MET A 186 17.00 13.90 -18.79
C MET A 186 17.21 15.16 -19.60
N ASP A 187 17.87 16.17 -19.02
CA ASP A 187 18.29 17.36 -19.73
C ASP A 187 19.42 17.07 -20.75
N GLU A 188 19.84 18.08 -21.49
CA GLU A 188 20.95 18.00 -22.47
C GLU A 188 22.26 17.54 -21.83
N ASN A 189 22.44 17.79 -20.52
CA ASN A 189 23.60 17.41 -19.73
C ASN A 189 23.44 16.02 -19.06
N ARG A 190 22.38 15.26 -19.38
CA ARG A 190 22.01 13.98 -18.79
C ARG A 190 21.71 14.06 -17.29
N LYS A 191 21.26 15.22 -16.82
CA LYS A 191 20.78 15.38 -15.46
C LYS A 191 19.26 15.16 -15.41
N PRO A 192 18.72 14.55 -14.34
CA PRO A 192 17.29 14.32 -14.23
C PRO A 192 16.53 15.62 -14.05
N VAL A 193 15.43 15.76 -14.77
CA VAL A 193 14.44 16.83 -14.61
C VAL A 193 13.09 16.17 -14.41
N TYR A 194 12.35 16.65 -13.42
CA TYR A 194 11.03 16.12 -13.12
C TYR A 194 9.98 17.21 -13.30
N TYR A 195 8.91 16.87 -14.00
CA TYR A 195 7.74 17.71 -14.20
C TYR A 195 6.59 17.11 -13.42
N VAL A 196 6.02 17.83 -12.47
CA VAL A 196 4.88 17.38 -11.68
C VAL A 196 3.66 18.20 -12.05
N LYS A 197 2.74 17.59 -12.78
CA LYS A 197 1.49 18.20 -13.23
C LYS A 197 0.39 18.00 -12.20
N TYR A 198 -0.38 19.04 -11.92
CA TYR A 198 -1.56 19.00 -11.04
C TYR A 198 -2.58 20.08 -11.40
N VAL A 199 -3.73 20.07 -10.75
CA VAL A 199 -4.76 21.11 -10.92
C VAL A 199 -4.76 22.03 -9.70
N PHE A 200 -4.52 23.30 -9.91
CA PHE A 200 -4.56 24.32 -8.88
C PHE A 200 -5.62 25.38 -9.22
N LYS A 201 -6.64 25.50 -8.37
CA LYS A 201 -7.76 26.44 -8.57
C LYS A 201 -8.40 26.33 -9.96
N GLY A 202 -8.59 25.09 -10.44
CA GLY A 202 -9.20 24.82 -11.75
C GLY A 202 -8.27 25.03 -12.95
N ARG A 203 -6.99 25.32 -12.75
CA ARG A 203 -5.97 25.50 -13.79
C ARG A 203 -4.91 24.43 -13.72
N THR A 204 -4.37 24.05 -14.85
CA THR A 204 -3.21 23.15 -14.88
C THR A 204 -1.98 23.88 -14.37
N ALA A 205 -1.34 23.33 -13.36
CA ALA A 205 -0.07 23.78 -12.81
C ALA A 205 0.99 22.71 -13.03
N VAL A 206 2.24 23.12 -13.17
CA VAL A 206 3.40 22.22 -13.32
C VAL A 206 4.53 22.73 -12.44
N ASP A 207 4.99 21.90 -11.52
CA ASP A 207 6.23 22.12 -10.80
C ASP A 207 7.37 21.44 -11.55
N ILE A 208 8.43 22.18 -11.85
CA ILE A 208 9.61 21.69 -12.56
C ILE A 208 10.77 21.64 -11.58
N PHE A 209 11.30 20.46 -11.35
CA PHE A 209 12.45 20.22 -10.47
C PHE A 209 13.68 19.92 -11.33
N SER A 210 14.59 20.86 -11.41
CA SER A 210 15.88 20.72 -12.08
C SER A 210 17.03 20.75 -11.08
N THR A 211 18.23 20.51 -11.54
CA THR A 211 19.45 20.68 -10.72
C THR A 211 19.79 22.15 -10.43
N GLU A 212 19.18 23.09 -11.15
CA GLU A 212 19.43 24.53 -10.99
C GLU A 212 18.37 25.19 -10.11
N ALA A 213 17.10 24.86 -10.33
CA ALA A 213 15.99 25.53 -9.66
C ALA A 213 14.75 24.65 -9.57
N VAL A 214 13.87 25.02 -8.64
CA VAL A 214 12.48 24.57 -8.58
C VAL A 214 11.60 25.69 -9.10
N GLU A 215 10.83 25.42 -10.11
CA GLU A 215 9.97 26.40 -10.77
C GLU A 215 8.51 25.94 -10.76
N THR A 216 7.58 26.85 -10.49
CA THR A 216 6.14 26.59 -10.62
C THR A 216 5.58 27.38 -11.78
N TRP A 217 4.89 26.69 -12.68
CA TRP A 217 4.26 27.24 -13.87
C TRP A 217 2.76 26.97 -13.85
N ILE A 218 1.94 27.91 -14.28
CA ILE A 218 0.48 27.78 -14.36
C ILE A 218 0.04 28.08 -15.79
N HIS A 219 -0.78 27.21 -16.35
CA HIS A 219 -1.40 27.41 -17.66
C HIS A 219 -2.50 28.47 -17.55
N ILE A 220 -2.46 29.46 -18.42
CA ILE A 220 -3.43 30.56 -18.48
C ILE A 220 -3.99 30.62 -19.92
N SER A 221 -5.31 30.51 -20.08
CA SER A 221 -5.95 30.62 -21.36
C SER A 221 -5.82 32.04 -21.94
N ASP A 222 -5.82 32.18 -23.27
CA ASP A 222 -5.62 33.46 -23.96
C ASP A 222 -6.65 34.54 -23.58
N GLU A 223 -7.88 34.14 -23.27
CA GLU A 223 -8.94 35.07 -22.81
C GLU A 223 -8.71 35.55 -21.37
N GLU A 224 -8.23 34.69 -20.49
CA GLU A 224 -7.89 35.04 -19.12
C GLU A 224 -6.55 35.78 -19.02
N GLN A 225 -5.64 35.59 -19.97
CA GLN A 225 -4.37 36.31 -20.04
C GLN A 225 -4.58 37.82 -20.05
N ARG A 226 -5.54 38.32 -20.82
CA ARG A 226 -5.85 39.75 -20.89
C ARG A 226 -6.39 40.29 -19.57
N SER A 227 -7.33 39.58 -18.96
CA SER A 227 -7.94 39.96 -17.67
C SER A 227 -6.97 39.85 -16.47
N PHE A 228 -6.14 38.82 -16.47
CA PHE A 228 -5.14 38.60 -15.40
C PHE A 228 -3.98 39.59 -15.50
N LEU A 229 -3.53 39.87 -16.71
CA LEU A 229 -2.48 40.87 -16.97
C LEU A 229 -2.96 42.30 -16.69
N ASP A 230 -4.22 42.61 -16.92
CA ASP A 230 -4.77 43.94 -16.64
C ASP A 230 -4.94 44.16 -15.12
N LYS A 231 -5.25 43.10 -14.35
CA LYS A 231 -5.26 43.16 -12.87
C LYS A 231 -3.85 43.25 -12.27
N ILE A 232 -2.84 42.61 -12.90
CA ILE A 232 -1.46 42.65 -12.41
C ILE A 232 -0.74 43.92 -12.90
N LYS A 233 -1.04 44.44 -14.10
CA LYS A 233 -0.51 45.73 -14.58
C LYS A 233 -0.78 46.89 -13.64
N GLY A 234 -1.86 46.86 -12.88
CA GLY A 234 -2.14 47.84 -11.83
C GLY A 234 -1.19 47.76 -10.62
N TRP A 235 -0.49 46.63 -10.43
CA TRP A 235 0.35 46.37 -9.26
C TRP A 235 1.86 46.39 -9.56
N ILE A 236 2.28 46.06 -10.79
CA ILE A 236 3.71 45.98 -11.17
C ILE A 236 3.90 46.59 -12.54
N LYS A 237 4.51 47.77 -12.62
CA LYS A 237 5.03 48.33 -13.84
C LYS A 237 6.18 47.43 -14.34
N GLY A 238 5.93 46.68 -15.45
CA GLY A 238 6.92 45.86 -16.13
C GLY A 238 6.92 44.39 -15.70
N ASP A 239 5.83 43.64 -15.96
CA ASP A 239 5.81 42.20 -15.78
C ASP A 239 6.66 41.52 -16.87
N THR A 240 7.90 41.18 -16.50
CA THR A 240 8.88 40.44 -17.32
C THR A 240 8.90 38.95 -16.98
N ARG A 241 7.79 38.39 -16.48
CA ARG A 241 7.75 36.97 -16.14
C ARG A 241 7.95 36.11 -17.38
N PRO A 242 8.86 35.14 -17.33
CA PRO A 242 9.05 34.21 -18.42
C PRO A 242 7.76 33.49 -18.78
N ARG A 243 7.49 33.33 -20.05
CA ARG A 243 6.37 32.60 -20.63
C ARG A 243 6.89 31.44 -21.43
N SER A 244 6.17 30.34 -21.43
CA SER A 244 6.38 29.25 -22.36
C SER A 244 5.58 29.49 -23.66
N ASP A 245 5.97 28.82 -24.73
CA ASP A 245 5.34 28.94 -26.04
C ASP A 245 3.92 28.39 -26.07
N ASP A 246 3.57 27.54 -25.11
CA ASP A 246 2.31 26.80 -24.92
C ASP A 246 1.39 27.38 -23.83
N GLY A 247 1.57 28.66 -23.49
CA GLY A 247 0.63 29.39 -22.60
C GLY A 247 0.86 29.25 -21.10
N TYR A 248 1.96 28.62 -20.66
CA TYR A 248 2.31 28.61 -19.23
C TYR A 248 3.06 29.87 -18.81
N VAL A 249 2.76 30.38 -17.63
CA VAL A 249 3.42 31.53 -17.01
C VAL A 249 4.12 31.08 -15.72
N ARG A 250 5.39 31.44 -15.57
CA ARG A 250 6.15 31.12 -14.37
C ARG A 250 5.68 31.99 -13.20
N VAL A 251 5.21 31.32 -12.13
CA VAL A 251 4.73 31.98 -10.91
C VAL A 251 5.83 32.12 -9.88
N SER A 252 6.65 31.10 -9.72
CA SER A 252 7.76 31.11 -8.74
C SER A 252 9.00 30.45 -9.32
N ARG A 253 10.14 30.85 -8.79
CA ARG A 253 11.43 30.19 -8.98
C ARG A 253 12.22 30.28 -7.70
N THR A 254 12.68 29.14 -7.23
CA THR A 254 13.57 29.02 -6.07
C THR A 254 14.84 28.31 -6.53
N GLU A 255 16.00 28.81 -6.16
CA GLU A 255 17.26 28.14 -6.47
C GLU A 255 17.33 26.78 -5.78
N ASN A 256 17.94 25.82 -6.44
CA ASN A 256 18.15 24.50 -5.89
C ASN A 256 19.06 24.57 -4.64
N GLN A 257 18.57 24.02 -3.55
CA GLN A 257 19.30 24.02 -2.27
C GLN A 257 20.25 22.82 -2.14
N ALA A 258 20.11 21.79 -2.99
CA ALA A 258 20.92 20.55 -2.93
C ALA A 258 22.27 20.66 -3.65
N GLY A 259 22.51 21.76 -4.40
CA GLY A 259 23.68 21.92 -5.27
C GLY A 259 23.35 21.60 -6.73
N ASN A 260 24.28 21.90 -7.65
CA ASN A 260 24.05 21.86 -9.10
C ASN A 260 24.17 20.44 -9.72
N ASP A 261 24.36 19.42 -8.93
CA ASP A 261 24.54 18.03 -9.36
C ASP A 261 23.36 17.11 -8.98
N MET A 262 22.44 17.58 -8.15
CA MET A 262 21.31 16.81 -7.64
C MET A 262 20.05 17.68 -7.62
N THR A 263 18.89 17.09 -7.90
CA THR A 263 17.59 17.73 -7.71
C THR A 263 17.11 17.61 -6.26
N GLN A 264 16.26 18.55 -5.81
CA GLN A 264 15.58 18.44 -4.52
C GLN A 264 14.37 17.49 -4.54
N PHE A 265 14.10 16.86 -5.66
CA PHE A 265 13.01 15.94 -5.85
C PHE A 265 13.54 14.52 -6.05
N ILE A 266 13.07 13.59 -5.25
CA ILE A 266 13.43 12.17 -5.34
C ILE A 266 12.23 11.40 -5.87
N TYR A 267 12.43 10.74 -7.00
CA TYR A 267 11.43 9.98 -7.69
C TYR A 267 11.55 8.49 -7.37
N PHE A 268 10.44 7.90 -6.96
CA PHE A 268 10.29 6.47 -6.72
C PHE A 268 9.38 5.90 -7.79
N ARG A 269 9.79 4.79 -8.37
CA ARG A 269 9.01 4.10 -9.39
C ARG A 269 9.18 2.60 -9.28
N VAL A 270 8.09 1.86 -9.44
CA VAL A 270 8.06 0.40 -9.54
C VAL A 270 7.59 -0.01 -10.95
N ASN A 271 7.99 -1.22 -11.38
CA ASN A 271 7.63 -1.70 -12.72
C ASN A 271 6.16 -2.16 -12.80
N ASP A 272 5.60 -2.60 -11.70
CA ASP A 272 4.22 -3.05 -11.56
C ASP A 272 3.78 -2.93 -10.09
N ILE A 273 2.47 -2.84 -9.87
CA ILE A 273 1.89 -2.81 -8.52
C ILE A 273 1.90 -4.22 -7.90
N PRO A 274 1.84 -4.35 -6.55
CA PRO A 274 1.93 -5.65 -5.87
C PRO A 274 0.87 -6.67 -6.29
N SER A 275 -0.34 -6.24 -6.65
CA SER A 275 -1.44 -7.09 -7.11
C SER A 275 -1.34 -7.50 -8.58
N GLY A 276 -0.51 -6.83 -9.37
CA GLY A 276 -0.44 -7.03 -10.82
C GLY A 276 -0.29 -8.48 -11.28
N PRO A 277 0.58 -9.30 -10.66
CA PRO A 277 0.72 -10.71 -11.03
C PRO A 277 -0.54 -11.57 -10.79
N ALA A 278 -1.45 -11.11 -9.92
CA ALA A 278 -2.67 -11.83 -9.54
C ALA A 278 -3.96 -11.24 -10.11
N GLU A 279 -3.90 -10.15 -10.87
CA GLU A 279 -5.05 -9.40 -11.36
C GLU A 279 -6.15 -10.29 -11.95
N GLN A 280 -5.79 -11.16 -12.90
CA GLN A 280 -6.76 -12.05 -13.53
C GLN A 280 -7.40 -13.04 -12.56
N SER A 281 -6.62 -13.53 -11.59
CA SER A 281 -7.11 -14.46 -10.57
C SER A 281 -8.06 -13.75 -9.59
N ILE A 282 -7.78 -12.48 -9.26
CA ILE A 282 -8.66 -11.66 -8.41
C ILE A 282 -9.99 -11.42 -9.15
N CYS A 283 -9.96 -11.04 -10.43
CA CYS A 283 -11.18 -10.87 -11.23
C CYS A 283 -11.98 -12.18 -11.35
N ALA A 284 -11.30 -13.31 -11.51
CA ALA A 284 -11.97 -14.61 -11.56
C ALA A 284 -12.60 -14.98 -10.21
N LEU A 285 -11.93 -14.63 -9.09
CA LEU A 285 -12.44 -14.84 -7.74
C LEU A 285 -13.69 -13.98 -7.47
N GLU A 286 -13.67 -12.71 -7.85
CA GLU A 286 -14.83 -11.81 -7.73
C GLU A 286 -16.05 -12.33 -8.49
N ARG A 287 -15.82 -12.81 -9.72
CA ARG A 287 -16.90 -13.44 -10.52
C ARG A 287 -17.42 -14.71 -9.87
N ALA A 288 -16.53 -15.59 -9.38
CA ALA A 288 -16.93 -16.81 -8.70
C ALA A 288 -17.76 -16.52 -7.44
N LEU A 289 -17.33 -15.56 -6.63
CA LEU A 289 -18.07 -15.13 -5.43
C LEU A 289 -19.40 -14.48 -5.78
N SER A 290 -19.46 -13.68 -6.85
CA SER A 290 -20.70 -13.07 -7.33
C SER A 290 -21.69 -14.13 -7.81
N TYR A 291 -21.24 -15.18 -8.50
CA TYR A 291 -22.10 -16.30 -8.87
C TYR A 291 -22.62 -17.05 -7.64
N VAL A 292 -21.78 -17.29 -6.64
CA VAL A 292 -22.21 -17.94 -5.39
C VAL A 292 -23.21 -17.06 -4.65
N ALA A 293 -22.97 -15.75 -4.55
CA ALA A 293 -23.89 -14.82 -3.91
C ALA A 293 -25.26 -14.80 -4.61
N GLU A 294 -25.27 -14.77 -5.95
CA GLU A 294 -26.52 -14.85 -6.74
C GLU A 294 -27.22 -16.19 -6.57
N GLU A 295 -26.48 -17.30 -6.50
CA GLU A 295 -27.05 -18.63 -6.25
C GLU A 295 -27.67 -18.72 -4.84
N VAL A 296 -26.98 -18.22 -3.81
CA VAL A 296 -27.52 -18.13 -2.45
C VAL A 296 -28.80 -17.31 -2.43
N LYS A 297 -28.83 -16.16 -3.10
CA LYS A 297 -30.02 -15.33 -3.24
C LYS A 297 -31.17 -16.06 -3.94
N ASN A 298 -30.87 -16.79 -5.02
CA ASN A 298 -31.87 -17.57 -5.75
C ASN A 298 -32.35 -18.79 -4.95
N SER A 299 -31.48 -19.41 -4.14
CA SER A 299 -31.82 -20.55 -3.29
C SER A 299 -32.62 -20.14 -2.06
N ALA A 300 -32.37 -18.93 -1.51
CA ALA A 300 -33.19 -18.34 -0.44
C ALA A 300 -34.66 -18.11 -0.88
N PHE A 301 -34.88 -17.96 -2.21
CA PHE A 301 -36.19 -17.79 -2.81
C PHE A 301 -36.43 -18.84 -3.88
N PRO A 302 -36.70 -20.11 -3.49
CA PRO A 302 -36.79 -21.24 -4.42
C PRO A 302 -37.91 -21.05 -5.43
N ILE A 303 -37.68 -21.54 -6.66
CA ILE A 303 -38.67 -21.49 -7.73
C ILE A 303 -39.76 -22.48 -7.41
N LEU A 304 -40.99 -22.00 -7.23
CA LEU A 304 -42.16 -22.89 -7.16
C LEU A 304 -42.54 -23.34 -8.56
N PHE A 305 -42.37 -24.59 -8.82
CA PHE A 305 -42.86 -25.25 -10.06
C PHE A 305 -44.28 -25.74 -9.83
N VAL A 306 -45.21 -25.27 -10.66
CA VAL A 306 -46.61 -25.67 -10.61
C VAL A 306 -47.00 -26.29 -11.94
N LYS A 307 -47.43 -27.55 -11.91
CA LYS A 307 -47.95 -28.27 -13.04
C LYS A 307 -49.47 -28.46 -12.86
N SER A 308 -50.31 -27.86 -13.72
CA SER A 308 -51.74 -27.92 -13.59
C SER A 308 -52.44 -27.78 -14.97
N GLU A 309 -53.63 -28.33 -15.10
CA GLU A 309 -54.49 -28.10 -16.28
C GLU A 309 -55.03 -26.68 -16.32
N LYS A 310 -55.32 -26.10 -15.17
CA LYS A 310 -55.84 -24.72 -15.02
C LYS A 310 -54.90 -23.91 -14.16
N ILE A 311 -54.01 -23.14 -14.78
CA ILE A 311 -53.22 -22.12 -14.08
C ILE A 311 -54.00 -20.83 -14.12
N VAL A 312 -54.79 -20.56 -13.06
CA VAL A 312 -55.74 -19.46 -13.08
C VAL A 312 -55.18 -18.18 -12.46
N ASN A 313 -54.27 -18.23 -11.49
CA ASN A 313 -53.69 -17.05 -10.87
C ASN A 313 -52.27 -17.38 -10.34
N LEU A 314 -51.25 -17.12 -11.13
CA LEU A 314 -49.88 -17.08 -10.63
C LEU A 314 -49.64 -15.73 -9.95
N PRO A 315 -49.03 -15.71 -8.77
CA PRO A 315 -48.69 -14.44 -8.13
C PRO A 315 -47.78 -13.63 -9.05
N PRO A 316 -47.96 -12.29 -9.09
CA PRO A 316 -47.09 -11.45 -9.92
C PRO A 316 -45.65 -11.65 -9.50
N SER A 317 -44.74 -11.63 -10.46
CA SER A 317 -43.29 -11.87 -10.30
C SER A 317 -42.56 -10.96 -9.29
N ARG A 318 -43.28 -10.08 -8.61
CA ARG A 318 -42.78 -9.17 -7.57
C ARG A 318 -42.82 -9.72 -6.14
N MET A 319 -43.48 -10.88 -5.91
CA MET A 319 -43.39 -11.54 -4.62
C MET A 319 -42.10 -12.38 -4.58
N ASN A 320 -41.39 -12.32 -3.47
CA ASN A 320 -40.18 -13.06 -3.17
C ASN A 320 -40.35 -14.55 -3.53
N GLY A 321 -39.98 -14.91 -4.75
CA GLY A 321 -40.11 -16.26 -5.28
C GLY A 321 -40.50 -16.24 -6.75
N LYS A 322 -39.79 -17.03 -7.57
CA LYS A 322 -40.14 -17.25 -8.96
C LYS A 322 -41.16 -18.39 -9.04
N VAL A 323 -42.26 -18.23 -9.77
CA VAL A 323 -43.22 -19.29 -10.00
C VAL A 323 -43.15 -19.68 -11.46
N LEU A 324 -42.88 -20.93 -11.71
CA LEU A 324 -42.86 -21.54 -13.05
C LEU A 324 -44.11 -22.39 -13.23
N GLY A 325 -45.06 -21.93 -14.02
CA GLY A 325 -46.28 -22.64 -14.29
C GLY A 325 -46.22 -23.35 -15.65
N VAL A 326 -46.47 -24.63 -15.69
CA VAL A 326 -46.61 -25.40 -16.91
C VAL A 326 -48.07 -25.84 -17.07
N LYS A 327 -48.71 -25.36 -18.13
CA LYS A 327 -50.05 -25.82 -18.54
C LYS A 327 -49.91 -27.05 -19.42
N GLY A 328 -50.53 -28.11 -19.01
CA GLY A 328 -50.60 -29.35 -19.80
C GLY A 328 -52.03 -29.74 -20.14
N THR A 329 -52.19 -30.61 -21.14
CA THR A 329 -53.48 -31.25 -21.44
C THR A 329 -53.75 -32.38 -20.44
N SER A 330 -55.00 -32.80 -20.30
CA SER A 330 -55.41 -33.87 -19.37
C SER A 330 -54.65 -35.19 -19.53
N GLU A 331 -54.11 -35.46 -20.72
CA GLU A 331 -53.27 -36.65 -20.97
C GLU A 331 -51.82 -36.50 -20.48
N THR A 332 -51.29 -35.28 -20.49
CA THR A 332 -49.91 -34.99 -20.06
C THR A 332 -49.81 -34.60 -18.58
N VAL A 333 -50.93 -34.23 -17.95
CA VAL A 333 -51.01 -33.78 -16.55
C VAL A 333 -51.97 -34.71 -15.80
N LYS A 334 -51.59 -35.97 -15.63
CA LYS A 334 -52.43 -36.91 -14.87
C LYS A 334 -52.61 -36.58 -13.40
N ASN A 335 -51.69 -35.80 -12.82
CA ASN A 335 -51.77 -35.28 -11.46
C ASN A 335 -51.24 -33.83 -11.41
N SER A 336 -52.00 -32.92 -10.80
CA SER A 336 -51.49 -31.60 -10.45
C SER A 336 -50.38 -31.77 -9.41
N ASP A 337 -49.25 -31.14 -9.65
CA ASP A 337 -48.08 -31.20 -8.76
C ASP A 337 -47.48 -29.82 -8.58
N ALA A 338 -47.02 -29.55 -7.39
CA ALA A 338 -46.29 -28.31 -7.04
C ALA A 338 -45.04 -28.68 -6.25
N LYS A 339 -43.91 -28.34 -6.80
CA LYS A 339 -42.61 -28.60 -6.17
C LYS A 339 -41.77 -27.33 -6.13
N PHE A 340 -40.98 -27.21 -5.09
CA PHE A 340 -39.86 -26.27 -5.13
C PHE A 340 -38.71 -26.92 -5.92
N LEU A 341 -38.25 -26.20 -6.93
CA LEU A 341 -37.05 -26.58 -7.65
C LEU A 341 -35.84 -26.09 -6.86
N ALA A 342 -35.12 -27.01 -6.24
CA ALA A 342 -33.80 -26.72 -5.70
C ALA A 342 -32.81 -26.58 -6.87
N GLY A 343 -31.91 -25.61 -6.78
CA GLY A 343 -30.77 -25.52 -7.68
C GLY A 343 -29.85 -26.77 -7.54
N PRO A 344 -29.03 -27.05 -8.54
CA PRO A 344 -28.01 -28.09 -8.41
C PRO A 344 -27.06 -27.72 -7.26
N ASP A 345 -26.70 -28.72 -6.45
CA ASP A 345 -25.72 -28.51 -5.36
C ASP A 345 -24.32 -28.41 -5.98
N ALA A 346 -23.91 -27.18 -6.28
CA ALA A 346 -22.57 -26.84 -6.79
C ALA A 346 -21.60 -26.39 -5.67
N SER A 347 -21.99 -26.51 -4.41
CA SER A 347 -21.25 -25.96 -3.27
C SER A 347 -19.80 -26.45 -3.21
N ASN A 348 -19.59 -27.76 -3.36
CA ASN A 348 -18.24 -28.36 -3.32
C ASN A 348 -17.34 -27.87 -4.47
N ILE A 349 -17.89 -27.74 -5.69
CA ILE A 349 -17.12 -27.28 -6.86
C ILE A 349 -16.76 -25.80 -6.70
N SER A 350 -17.71 -24.99 -6.23
CA SER A 350 -17.48 -23.58 -5.98
C SER A 350 -16.43 -23.35 -4.88
N GLU A 351 -16.49 -24.13 -3.80
CA GLU A 351 -15.51 -24.05 -2.71
C GLU A 351 -14.09 -24.41 -3.18
N ILE A 352 -13.94 -25.51 -3.92
CA ILE A 352 -12.65 -25.93 -4.50
C ILE A 352 -12.10 -24.85 -5.44
N ASN A 353 -12.94 -24.26 -6.28
CA ASN A 353 -12.52 -23.22 -7.21
C ASN A 353 -12.10 -21.94 -6.48
N ILE A 354 -12.87 -21.48 -5.50
CA ILE A 354 -12.56 -20.29 -4.68
C ILE A 354 -11.24 -20.51 -3.95
N LYS A 355 -11.03 -21.68 -3.35
CA LYS A 355 -9.79 -22.03 -2.67
C LYS A 355 -8.59 -22.02 -3.63
N ALA A 356 -8.73 -22.65 -4.80
CA ALA A 356 -7.67 -22.70 -5.81
C ALA A 356 -7.30 -21.28 -6.31
N LEU A 357 -8.30 -20.41 -6.54
CA LEU A 357 -8.07 -19.02 -6.93
C LEU A 357 -7.38 -18.24 -5.82
N THR A 358 -7.83 -18.39 -4.56
CA THR A 358 -7.21 -17.75 -3.40
C THR A 358 -5.75 -18.18 -3.24
N ASP A 359 -5.48 -19.48 -3.31
CA ASP A 359 -4.11 -20.02 -3.23
C ASP A 359 -3.23 -19.49 -4.37
N ASN A 360 -3.78 -19.38 -5.58
CA ASN A 360 -3.04 -18.82 -6.72
C ASN A 360 -2.72 -17.33 -6.54
N ILE A 361 -3.69 -16.54 -6.02
CA ILE A 361 -3.49 -15.13 -5.69
C ILE A 361 -2.35 -14.97 -4.68
N LEU A 362 -2.37 -15.73 -3.59
CA LEU A 362 -1.34 -15.67 -2.55
C LEU A 362 0.05 -16.04 -3.09
N ARG A 363 0.14 -17.10 -3.87
CA ARG A 363 1.41 -17.55 -4.47
C ARG A 363 1.97 -16.55 -5.48
N SER A 364 1.12 -16.00 -6.35
CA SER A 364 1.57 -15.06 -7.40
C SER A 364 1.96 -13.70 -6.84
N THR A 365 1.33 -13.24 -5.76
CA THR A 365 1.69 -11.99 -5.08
C THR A 365 2.76 -12.16 -4.01
N LEU A 366 3.23 -13.39 -3.74
CA LEU A 366 4.11 -13.71 -2.61
C LEU A 366 3.56 -13.15 -1.29
N SER A 367 2.25 -13.27 -1.08
CA SER A 367 1.56 -12.77 0.11
C SER A 367 1.20 -13.91 1.04
N VAL A 368 1.15 -13.61 2.33
CA VAL A 368 0.78 -14.56 3.37
C VAL A 368 -0.44 -14.03 4.12
N PHE A 369 -1.55 -14.74 4.02
CA PHE A 369 -2.67 -14.55 4.95
C PHE A 369 -2.51 -15.56 6.10
N ILE A 370 -2.15 -15.05 7.26
CA ILE A 370 -2.01 -15.90 8.43
C ILE A 370 -3.38 -16.08 9.05
N ASP A 371 -3.82 -17.34 9.12
CA ASP A 371 -5.01 -17.70 9.87
C ASP A 371 -4.73 -17.43 11.36
N PRO A 372 -5.59 -16.66 12.06
CA PRO A 372 -5.46 -16.44 13.50
C PRO A 372 -5.36 -17.72 14.32
N ASP A 373 -5.95 -18.81 13.85
CA ASP A 373 -5.89 -20.11 14.55
C ASP A 373 -4.52 -20.80 14.42
N ILE A 374 -3.79 -20.52 13.32
CA ILE A 374 -2.40 -20.96 13.17
C ILE A 374 -1.50 -20.20 14.15
N LEU A 375 -1.74 -18.91 14.36
CA LEU A 375 -1.01 -18.11 15.34
C LEU A 375 -1.24 -18.61 16.77
N LYS A 376 -2.45 -19.08 17.10
CA LYS A 376 -2.77 -19.63 18.42
C LYS A 376 -2.14 -21.01 18.67
N SER A 377 -1.88 -21.78 17.61
CA SER A 377 -1.48 -23.18 17.73
C SER A 377 0.02 -23.44 17.85
N GLY A 378 0.90 -22.42 17.85
CA GLY A 378 2.31 -22.68 18.04
C GLY A 378 3.31 -21.75 17.34
N ALA A 379 2.90 -20.57 16.89
CA ALA A 379 3.81 -19.57 16.34
C ALA A 379 4.57 -18.77 17.43
N ASP A 380 4.89 -19.40 18.55
CA ASP A 380 5.54 -18.72 19.68
C ASP A 380 7.02 -18.39 19.41
N SER A 381 7.63 -18.93 18.36
CA SER A 381 9.03 -18.64 18.06
C SER A 381 9.17 -17.65 16.90
N SER A 382 10.07 -16.68 17.04
CA SER A 382 10.43 -15.71 15.98
C SER A 382 10.92 -16.40 14.70
N THR A 383 11.50 -17.58 14.83
CA THR A 383 11.94 -18.39 13.70
C THR A 383 10.76 -18.91 12.89
N THR A 384 9.72 -19.41 13.54
CA THR A 384 8.50 -19.88 12.88
C THR A 384 7.81 -18.73 12.15
N ILE A 385 7.69 -17.58 12.80
CA ILE A 385 7.12 -16.37 12.20
C ILE A 385 7.92 -15.95 10.96
N LYS A 386 9.25 -15.92 11.03
CA LYS A 386 10.11 -15.60 9.87
C LYS A 386 9.94 -16.58 8.71
N ILE A 387 9.79 -17.88 8.98
CA ILE A 387 9.54 -18.89 7.95
C ILE A 387 8.17 -18.65 7.30
N MET A 388 7.14 -18.35 8.10
CA MET A 388 5.80 -18.06 7.58
C MET A 388 5.80 -16.82 6.69
N TYR A 389 6.55 -15.77 7.05
CA TYR A 389 6.68 -14.54 6.26
C TYR A 389 7.76 -14.58 5.19
N ALA A 390 8.44 -15.72 4.98
CA ALA A 390 9.50 -15.83 3.98
C ALA A 390 9.09 -15.33 2.57
N PRO A 391 7.88 -15.61 2.04
CA PRO A 391 7.45 -15.06 0.76
C PRO A 391 7.36 -13.53 0.75
N GLU A 392 6.84 -12.91 1.83
CA GLU A 392 6.78 -11.46 1.98
C GLU A 392 8.18 -10.84 2.03
N ILE A 393 9.08 -11.45 2.80
CA ILE A 393 10.48 -11.01 2.90
C ILE A 393 11.16 -11.07 1.53
N GLN A 394 10.97 -12.16 0.78
CA GLN A 394 11.51 -12.31 -0.57
C GLN A 394 10.96 -11.24 -1.52
N TRP A 395 9.67 -10.96 -1.44
CA TRP A 395 9.06 -9.90 -2.24
C TRP A 395 9.66 -8.54 -1.91
N CYS A 396 9.81 -8.21 -0.62
CA CYS A 396 10.43 -6.97 -0.16
C CYS A 396 11.87 -6.83 -0.67
N GLN A 397 12.67 -7.90 -0.60
CA GLN A 397 14.04 -7.89 -1.11
C GLN A 397 14.11 -7.62 -2.61
N ASN A 398 13.23 -8.25 -3.39
CA ASN A 398 13.15 -8.02 -4.84
C ASN A 398 12.73 -6.56 -5.15
N MET A 399 11.80 -6.01 -4.40
CA MET A 399 11.34 -4.64 -4.57
C MET A 399 12.41 -3.62 -4.14
N TRP A 400 13.19 -3.95 -3.09
CA TRP A 400 14.28 -3.09 -2.62
C TRP A 400 15.29 -2.80 -3.72
N VAL A 401 15.60 -3.76 -4.57
CA VAL A 401 16.53 -3.57 -5.70
C VAL A 401 16.07 -2.43 -6.63
N GLN A 402 14.76 -2.26 -6.82
CA GLN A 402 14.22 -1.18 -7.67
C GLN A 402 14.22 0.17 -6.95
N ILE A 403 13.99 0.18 -5.64
CA ILE A 403 13.79 1.41 -4.84
C ILE A 403 15.09 1.91 -4.22
N PHE A 404 16.07 1.03 -3.98
CA PHE A 404 17.34 1.35 -3.32
C PHE A 404 18.07 2.58 -3.89
N PRO A 405 18.20 2.74 -5.23
CA PRO A 405 18.87 3.93 -5.79
C PRO A 405 18.21 5.23 -5.34
N SER A 406 16.88 5.28 -5.32
CA SER A 406 16.12 6.45 -4.90
C SER A 406 16.27 6.72 -3.40
N VAL A 407 16.30 5.67 -2.55
CA VAL A 407 16.54 5.82 -1.10
C VAL A 407 17.94 6.34 -0.83
N LYS A 408 18.94 5.84 -1.55
CA LYS A 408 20.31 6.34 -1.46
C LYS A 408 20.39 7.83 -1.84
N MET A 409 19.71 8.23 -2.92
CA MET A 409 19.63 9.63 -3.33
C MET A 409 18.87 10.47 -2.30
N LEU A 410 17.82 9.97 -1.70
CA LEU A 410 17.05 10.63 -0.65
C LEU A 410 17.95 10.98 0.55
N MET A 411 18.75 10.01 1.02
CA MET A 411 19.66 10.24 2.13
C MET A 411 20.81 11.19 1.77
N GLU A 412 21.33 11.11 0.56
CA GLU A 412 22.36 12.03 0.10
C GLU A 412 21.83 13.47 0.02
N LEU A 413 20.62 13.65 -0.50
CA LEU A 413 19.91 14.94 -0.53
C LEU A 413 19.69 15.47 0.89
N PHE A 414 19.14 14.63 1.77
CA PHE A 414 18.85 15.00 3.15
C PHE A 414 20.12 15.44 3.89
N LYS A 415 21.20 14.67 3.77
CA LYS A 415 22.51 14.99 4.34
C LYS A 415 23.01 16.39 3.90
N ARG A 416 22.88 16.72 2.62
CA ARG A 416 23.29 18.03 2.07
C ARG A 416 22.45 19.16 2.61
N LEU A 417 21.14 18.96 2.74
CA LEU A 417 20.24 19.99 3.30
C LEU A 417 20.52 20.22 4.78
N VAL A 418 20.79 19.14 5.56
CA VAL A 418 21.23 19.25 6.96
C VAL A 418 22.54 20.00 7.06
N GLY A 419 23.54 19.64 6.25
CA GLY A 419 24.84 20.34 6.25
C GLY A 419 24.74 21.84 5.94
N LYS A 420 23.83 22.19 5.04
CA LYS A 420 23.55 23.60 4.72
C LYS A 420 22.83 24.32 5.88
N PHE A 421 21.87 23.62 6.52
CA PHE A 421 21.12 24.16 7.65
C PHE A 421 22.01 24.38 8.86
N GLU A 422 22.89 23.45 9.18
CA GLU A 422 23.88 23.56 10.29
C GLU A 422 25.08 24.45 9.95
N GLY A 423 25.18 24.97 8.73
CA GLY A 423 26.27 25.83 8.29
C GLY A 423 27.61 25.13 8.06
N ASP A 424 27.62 23.78 7.97
CA ASP A 424 28.81 22.96 7.70
C ASP A 424 28.63 22.01 6.50
N PRO A 425 28.41 22.54 5.29
CA PRO A 425 28.17 21.70 4.12
C PRO A 425 29.36 20.82 3.71
N ILE A 426 30.59 21.21 4.09
CA ILE A 426 31.82 20.47 3.77
C ILE A 426 31.94 19.24 4.68
N GLY A 427 31.75 19.40 5.99
CA GLY A 427 31.82 18.30 6.94
C GLY A 427 30.78 17.23 6.68
N TYR A 428 29.53 17.63 6.49
CA TYR A 428 28.46 16.68 6.09
C TYR A 428 28.71 16.08 4.70
N GLY A 429 29.27 16.84 3.75
CA GLY A 429 29.62 16.35 2.41
C GLY A 429 30.62 15.20 2.43
N GLN A 430 31.58 15.19 3.36
CA GLN A 430 32.59 14.14 3.50
C GLN A 430 32.07 12.88 4.20
N MET A 431 30.95 12.95 4.92
CA MET A 431 30.36 11.83 5.62
C MET A 431 29.83 10.78 4.63
N ARG A 432 30.25 9.53 4.80
CA ARG A 432 29.78 8.40 4.00
C ARG A 432 28.69 7.64 4.76
N LEU A 433 27.59 7.41 4.06
CA LEU A 433 26.42 6.73 4.63
C LEU A 433 26.17 5.44 3.87
N SER A 434 25.92 4.37 4.59
CA SER A 434 25.29 3.16 4.07
C SER A 434 23.83 3.14 4.45
N VAL A 435 23.00 2.62 3.53
CA VAL A 435 21.56 2.55 3.68
C VAL A 435 21.12 1.12 3.41
N TRP A 436 20.24 0.58 4.27
CA TRP A 436 19.68 -0.75 4.10
C TRP A 436 18.19 -0.78 4.41
N GLN A 437 17.52 -1.81 3.91
CA GLN A 437 16.13 -2.06 4.17
C GLN A 437 15.89 -2.51 5.61
N LYS A 438 14.90 -1.92 6.26
CA LYS A 438 14.30 -2.45 7.48
C LYS A 438 12.96 -3.08 7.09
N ILE A 439 12.84 -4.38 7.27
CA ILE A 439 11.58 -5.10 7.01
C ILE A 439 10.88 -5.27 8.35
N TRP A 440 9.64 -4.74 8.44
CA TRP A 440 8.82 -4.95 9.62
C TRP A 440 8.32 -6.39 9.65
N ILE A 441 8.67 -7.14 10.67
CA ILE A 441 8.22 -8.50 10.90
C ILE A 441 7.57 -8.54 12.27
N PRO A 442 6.32 -9.03 12.41
CA PRO A 442 5.73 -9.25 13.72
C PRO A 442 6.64 -10.13 14.57
N GLN A 443 6.97 -9.70 15.77
CA GLN A 443 7.84 -10.43 16.69
C GLN A 443 7.13 -10.58 18.04
N ASN A 444 7.40 -11.68 18.72
CA ASN A 444 7.03 -11.80 20.12
C ASN A 444 7.93 -10.84 20.94
N GLU A 445 7.31 -9.88 21.63
CA GLU A 445 8.06 -8.86 22.40
C GLU A 445 9.00 -9.49 23.43
N ALA A 446 8.57 -10.56 24.10
CA ALA A 446 9.40 -11.23 25.09
C ALA A 446 10.66 -11.87 24.46
N GLU A 447 10.52 -12.45 23.27
CA GLU A 447 11.65 -13.03 22.53
C GLU A 447 12.57 -11.93 21.97
N ARG A 448 11.99 -10.81 21.50
CA ARG A 448 12.73 -9.64 21.05
C ARG A 448 13.61 -9.08 22.17
N VAL A 449 13.03 -8.87 23.36
CA VAL A 449 13.76 -8.41 24.54
C VAL A 449 14.89 -9.38 24.90
N LYS A 450 14.63 -10.70 24.87
CA LYS A 450 15.63 -11.72 25.13
C LYS A 450 16.80 -11.69 24.13
N ILE A 451 16.49 -11.57 22.84
CA ILE A 451 17.52 -11.46 21.79
C ILE A 451 18.40 -10.24 22.01
N GLU A 452 17.80 -9.09 22.35
CA GLU A 452 18.54 -7.86 22.65
C GLU A 452 19.44 -8.00 23.88
N ILE A 453 18.96 -8.65 24.93
CA ILE A 453 19.75 -8.97 26.12
C ILE A 453 20.93 -9.86 25.75
N ASP A 454 20.69 -10.93 24.97
CA ASP A 454 21.72 -11.88 24.56
C ASP A 454 22.80 -11.19 23.71
N GLN A 455 22.42 -10.25 22.81
CA GLN A 455 23.36 -9.46 22.02
C GLN A 455 24.23 -8.52 22.86
N VAL A 456 23.64 -7.91 23.89
CA VAL A 456 24.38 -7.08 24.85
C VAL A 456 25.33 -7.93 25.68
N MET A 457 24.88 -9.09 26.14
CA MET A 457 25.70 -10.05 26.89
C MET A 457 26.88 -10.55 26.06
N ALA A 458 26.64 -10.86 24.79
CA ALA A 458 27.67 -11.27 23.83
C ALA A 458 28.61 -10.10 23.39
N LYS A 459 28.39 -8.88 23.90
CA LYS A 459 29.14 -7.66 23.55
C LYS A 459 29.10 -7.28 22.05
N VAL A 460 28.10 -7.75 21.33
CA VAL A 460 27.88 -7.44 19.91
C VAL A 460 27.14 -6.12 19.74
N LYS A 461 26.35 -5.72 20.76
CA LYS A 461 25.52 -4.52 20.75
C LYS A 461 25.68 -3.73 22.05
N SER A 462 25.63 -2.39 21.97
CA SER A 462 25.65 -1.55 23.17
C SER A 462 24.29 -1.61 23.89
N ARG A 463 24.28 -1.46 25.22
CA ARG A 463 23.03 -1.40 26.00
C ARG A 463 22.09 -0.30 25.52
N LYS A 464 22.64 0.88 25.20
CA LYS A 464 21.86 2.02 24.68
C LYS A 464 21.15 1.67 23.37
N ALA A 465 21.85 1.02 22.43
CA ALA A 465 21.27 0.62 21.16
C ALA A 465 20.19 -0.46 21.36
N ALA A 466 20.39 -1.43 22.26
CA ALA A 466 19.42 -2.46 22.59
C ALA A 466 18.15 -1.86 23.21
N MET A 467 18.28 -0.91 24.13
CA MET A 467 17.12 -0.24 24.74
C MET A 467 16.33 0.59 23.71
N GLN A 468 17.01 1.26 22.79
CA GLN A 468 16.35 1.99 21.70
C GLN A 468 15.56 1.03 20.78
N ASP A 469 16.12 -0.13 20.49
CA ASP A 469 15.46 -1.12 19.62
C ASP A 469 14.28 -1.83 20.30
N ILE A 470 14.26 -1.92 21.64
CA ILE A 470 13.12 -2.42 22.42
C ILE A 470 11.97 -1.38 22.46
N GLY A 471 12.23 -0.13 22.09
CA GLY A 471 11.23 0.95 22.10
C GLY A 471 11.33 1.88 23.31
N ASN A 472 12.29 1.65 24.22
CA ASN A 472 12.64 2.58 25.28
C ASN A 472 13.53 3.70 24.73
N SER A 473 12.93 4.57 23.94
CA SER A 473 13.63 5.65 23.24
C SER A 473 13.85 6.90 24.13
N TYR A 474 13.32 6.87 25.34
CA TYR A 474 13.38 8.03 26.22
C TYR A 474 14.79 8.13 26.85
N LYS A 475 15.45 9.24 26.58
CA LYS A 475 16.79 9.53 27.12
C LYS A 475 16.82 9.48 28.66
N GLY A 476 15.70 9.86 29.29
CA GLY A 476 15.52 9.78 30.74
C GLY A 476 15.51 8.36 31.30
N ASP A 477 14.83 7.40 30.63
CA ASP A 477 14.76 6.01 31.09
C ASP A 477 16.15 5.35 31.07
N TYR A 478 16.96 5.63 30.06
CA TYR A 478 18.33 5.12 30.00
C TYR A 478 19.20 5.69 31.12
N GLU A 479 19.12 7.00 31.37
CA GLU A 479 19.87 7.67 32.43
C GLU A 479 19.43 7.17 33.80
N GLN A 480 18.13 7.02 34.06
CA GLN A 480 17.59 6.49 35.30
C GLN A 480 18.02 5.03 35.56
N ILE A 481 17.96 4.17 34.56
CA ILE A 481 18.42 2.77 34.67
C ILE A 481 19.93 2.72 34.94
N GLN A 482 20.73 3.61 34.38
CA GLN A 482 22.16 3.70 34.67
C GLN A 482 22.41 4.15 36.12
N GLU A 483 21.68 5.16 36.61
CA GLU A 483 21.76 5.62 37.99
C GLU A 483 21.35 4.52 38.98
N GLU A 484 20.26 3.81 38.74
CA GLU A 484 19.80 2.68 39.56
C GLU A 484 20.86 1.54 39.58
N TRP A 485 21.51 1.26 38.44
CA TRP A 485 22.56 0.25 38.36
C TRP A 485 23.84 0.67 39.11
N GLU A 486 24.23 1.93 39.00
CA GLU A 486 25.38 2.45 39.73
C GLU A 486 25.10 2.44 41.24
N GLU A 487 23.89 2.76 41.66
CA GLU A 487 23.47 2.70 43.04
C GLU A 487 23.45 1.25 43.58
N GLU A 488 22.93 0.28 42.80
CA GLU A 488 23.01 -1.16 43.14
C GLU A 488 24.45 -1.64 43.26
N LEU A 489 25.33 -1.25 42.36
CA LEU A 489 26.75 -1.60 42.43
C LEU A 489 27.42 -0.98 43.66
N ARG A 490 27.05 0.27 44.03
CA ARG A 490 27.52 0.91 45.23
C ARG A 490 27.04 0.21 46.49
N ILE A 491 25.76 -0.16 46.58
CA ILE A 491 25.18 -0.92 47.69
C ILE A 491 25.86 -2.29 47.78
N LYS A 492 26.08 -2.99 46.68
CA LYS A 492 26.80 -4.29 46.67
C LYS A 492 28.26 -4.16 47.10
N ALA A 493 28.91 -3.02 46.83
CA ALA A 493 30.28 -2.74 47.27
C ALA A 493 30.38 -2.36 48.76
N GLU A 494 29.35 -1.72 49.31
CA GLU A 494 29.24 -1.31 50.69
C GLU A 494 28.84 -2.44 51.67
N ILE A 495 28.43 -3.60 51.16
CA ILE A 495 28.11 -4.76 51.98
C ILE A 495 29.41 -5.23 52.67
N PRO A 496 29.49 -5.18 54.04
CA PRO A 496 30.68 -5.60 54.76
C PRO A 496 31.06 -7.08 54.45
N ALA A 497 32.37 -7.33 54.36
CA ALA A 497 32.89 -8.67 54.10
C ALA A 497 32.35 -9.75 55.06
N GLU A 498 32.01 -9.35 56.28
CA GLU A 498 31.38 -10.22 57.29
C GLU A 498 29.98 -10.72 56.90
N VAL A 499 29.20 -9.91 56.16
CA VAL A 499 27.87 -10.32 55.67
C VAL A 499 28.00 -11.23 54.48
N LYS A 500 28.98 -10.99 53.57
CA LYS A 500 29.27 -11.90 52.46
C LYS A 500 29.73 -13.28 52.92
N ALA A 501 30.51 -13.34 54.00
CA ALA A 501 30.95 -14.60 54.60
C ALA A 501 29.80 -15.39 55.30
N LYS A 502 28.74 -14.70 55.72
CA LYS A 502 27.63 -15.31 56.44
C LYS A 502 26.50 -15.85 55.54
N TYR A 503 26.38 -15.31 54.33
CA TYR A 503 25.29 -15.66 53.40
C TYR A 503 25.76 -16.30 52.09
N GLY A 504 27.08 -16.56 51.94
CA GLY A 504 27.64 -17.25 50.78
C GLY A 504 27.49 -16.49 49.48
N ASP A 505 28.55 -16.40 48.71
CA ASP A 505 28.56 -15.86 47.35
C ASP A 505 27.81 -16.84 46.42
N THR A 506 26.54 -16.59 46.14
CA THR A 506 25.72 -17.44 45.27
C THR A 506 25.94 -17.13 43.77
N SER A 507 27.05 -16.47 43.40
CA SER A 507 27.31 -16.05 42.04
C SER A 507 28.46 -16.78 41.30
N GLU A 508 29.05 -17.85 41.88
CA GLU A 508 29.97 -18.71 41.14
C GLU A 508 29.72 -20.19 41.50
N GLY A 509 29.09 -20.89 40.59
CA GLY A 509 28.88 -22.32 40.68
C GLY A 509 28.20 -22.90 39.47
N GLU A 510 28.91 -23.00 38.34
CA GLU A 510 28.66 -24.10 37.41
C GLU A 510 28.85 -25.43 38.18
N GLY A 511 27.75 -26.07 38.52
CA GLY A 511 27.73 -27.35 39.20
C GLY A 511 26.50 -28.13 38.80
N GLU A 512 26.75 -29.23 38.15
CA GLU A 512 25.86 -30.35 37.85
C GLU A 512 24.57 -30.42 38.65
N ARG A 513 23.43 -30.31 37.99
CA ARG A 513 22.11 -30.64 38.53
C ARG A 513 22.02 -32.14 38.74
N LYS A 514 22.06 -32.56 39.98
CA LYS A 514 21.46 -33.81 40.42
C LYS A 514 19.99 -33.56 40.78
N ASP A 515 19.16 -34.42 40.26
CA ASP A 515 17.72 -34.45 40.46
C ASP A 515 17.33 -34.53 41.93
N GLY A 516 16.28 -33.78 42.29
CA GLY A 516 15.41 -34.02 43.46
C GLY A 516 15.65 -33.07 44.63
N GLU A 517 14.74 -32.16 44.80
CA GLU A 517 14.02 -31.84 46.02
C GLU A 517 13.60 -30.38 46.17
N GLU A 518 12.33 -30.23 46.45
CA GLU A 518 11.59 -29.18 47.14
C GLU A 518 11.78 -27.71 46.81
N ILE A 519 10.75 -27.23 46.11
CA ILE A 519 10.46 -25.82 45.88
C ILE A 519 9.95 -25.19 47.18
N LEU A 520 10.76 -24.34 47.80
CA LEU A 520 10.30 -23.37 48.79
C LEU A 520 9.52 -22.25 48.07
N ARG A 521 8.20 -22.25 48.27
CA ARG A 521 7.31 -21.15 47.86
C ARG A 521 7.62 -19.91 48.70
N VAL A 522 8.16 -18.89 48.06
CA VAL A 522 8.19 -17.53 48.63
C VAL A 522 6.80 -16.92 48.44
N ASP A 523 6.13 -16.70 49.56
CA ASP A 523 4.78 -16.13 49.65
C ASP A 523 4.86 -14.60 49.44
N ASN A 524 4.64 -14.14 48.25
CA ASN A 524 4.52 -12.70 47.91
C ASN A 524 3.10 -12.23 48.29
N ARG A 525 2.84 -11.95 49.56
CA ARG A 525 1.67 -11.18 49.99
C ARG A 525 1.96 -9.67 49.88
N LEU A 526 1.46 -9.05 48.88
CA LEU A 526 1.28 -7.58 48.84
C LEU A 526 0.18 -7.20 49.84
N PRO A 527 0.34 -6.11 50.62
CA PRO A 527 -0.68 -5.65 51.57
C PRO A 527 -1.89 -5.08 50.84
N GLY A 528 -3.06 -5.60 51.17
CA GLY A 528 -4.33 -5.23 50.61
C GLY A 528 -4.69 -3.76 50.78
N LYS A 529 -5.15 -3.12 49.70
CA LYS A 529 -6.01 -1.93 49.77
C LYS A 529 -7.47 -2.38 49.80
N THR A 530 -8.09 -2.19 50.95
CA THR A 530 -9.53 -2.23 51.18
C THR A 530 -10.21 -1.20 50.32
N VAL A 531 -11.10 -1.61 49.43
CA VAL A 531 -12.08 -0.75 48.82
C VAL A 531 -13.41 -1.03 49.50
N THR A 532 -13.90 -0.05 50.24
CA THR A 532 -15.28 0.02 50.71
C THR A 532 -16.15 0.64 49.64
N GLN A 533 -17.22 -0.04 49.31
CA GLN A 533 -18.48 0.31 48.63
C GLN A 533 -18.39 1.24 47.39
#